data_98aac3af22162959830e12ca353945f0
#
_entry.id   98aac3af22162959830e12ca353945f0
#
_cell.length_a   1.000
_cell.length_b   1.000
_cell.length_c   1.000
_cell.angle_alpha   90.00
_cell.angle_beta   90.00
_cell.angle_gamma   90.00
#
_symmetry.space_group_name_H-M   'P 1'
#
loop_
_entity.id
_entity.type
_entity.pdbx_description
1 polymer ?
#
loop_
_entity_poly.entity_id
_entity_poly.type
_entity_poly.pdbx_seq_one_letter_code
_entity_poly.pdbx_strand_id
1 'polypeptide(L)'
;VNFAGVDFNASYSMDVLGGKGTIGVAGTRLTLYETQSVAGQPFINQLGTGQGLSVHPIKWQARGNIGWSNDAFDVEAYLNYTHKYLYFSDNVFHAVRAYTPIDVHVGYKLPFEGMMSGSQVTLDVDNIFDQDPPYVNTGVAGRNAGNGFDVNSANPIGRVITVGVHKTF
;
A
#
# COMPACT_ATOMS: atom_id res chain seq x y z
N VAL A 1 -20.56 -2.61 -16.09
CA VAL A 1 -19.75 -3.08 -14.97
C VAL A 1 -20.60 -3.06 -13.72
N ASN A 2 -20.61 -4.16 -12.96
CA ASN A 2 -21.20 -4.27 -11.63
C ASN A 2 -20.07 -4.45 -10.63
N PHE A 3 -20.07 -3.67 -9.56
CA PHE A 3 -19.13 -3.87 -8.49
C PHE A 3 -19.80 -3.62 -7.12
N ALA A 4 -19.32 -4.33 -6.11
CA ALA A 4 -19.72 -4.12 -4.73
C ALA A 4 -18.51 -4.35 -3.82
N GLY A 5 -18.51 -3.67 -2.69
CA GLY A 5 -17.43 -3.76 -1.72
C GLY A 5 -17.79 -3.06 -0.43
N VAL A 6 -16.90 -3.17 0.53
CA VAL A 6 -16.99 -2.52 1.84
C VAL A 6 -15.66 -1.82 2.11
N ASP A 7 -15.71 -0.54 2.38
CA ASP A 7 -14.61 0.23 2.94
C ASP A 7 -14.72 0.24 4.46
N PHE A 8 -13.59 0.11 5.13
CA PHE A 8 -13.54 0.15 6.58
C PHE A 8 -12.39 1.02 7.05
N ASN A 9 -12.59 1.67 8.17
CA ASN A 9 -11.59 2.44 8.88
C ASN A 9 -11.85 2.33 10.38
N ALA A 10 -10.79 2.05 11.15
CA ALA A 10 -10.83 2.05 12.59
C ALA A 10 -9.49 2.59 13.12
N SER A 11 -9.55 3.44 14.14
CA SER A 11 -8.36 3.95 14.81
C SER A 11 -8.61 4.06 16.30
N TYR A 12 -7.57 3.85 17.08
CA TYR A 12 -7.59 3.99 18.52
C TYR A 12 -6.32 4.72 18.99
N SER A 13 -6.51 5.62 19.96
CA SER A 13 -5.41 6.35 20.57
C SER A 13 -5.45 6.20 22.09
N MET A 14 -4.30 6.08 22.73
CA MET A 14 -4.15 5.91 24.17
C MET A 14 -2.92 6.65 24.68
N ASP A 15 -2.94 7.06 25.93
CA ASP A 15 -1.76 7.60 26.61
C ASP A 15 -0.89 6.44 27.09
N VAL A 16 0.37 6.39 26.66
CA VAL A 16 1.32 5.32 26.95
C VAL A 16 2.75 5.84 26.92
N LEU A 17 3.57 5.39 27.88
CA LEU A 17 5.01 5.72 27.95
C LEU A 17 5.32 7.22 27.91
N GLY A 18 4.49 8.06 28.55
CA GLY A 18 4.68 9.50 28.56
C GLY A 18 4.41 10.21 27.23
N GLY A 19 3.69 9.58 26.35
CA GLY A 19 3.28 10.09 25.04
C GLY A 19 1.93 9.51 24.62
N LYS A 20 1.60 9.66 23.35
CA LYS A 20 0.36 9.18 22.74
C LYS A 20 0.65 8.04 21.78
N GLY A 21 0.14 6.85 22.11
CA GLY A 21 0.14 5.70 21.22
C GLY A 21 -1.07 5.73 20.28
N THR A 22 -0.89 5.31 19.06
CA THR A 22 -1.96 5.17 18.05
C THR A 22 -1.87 3.82 17.38
N ILE A 23 -3.01 3.23 17.05
CA ILE A 23 -3.13 2.06 16.20
C ILE A 23 -4.30 2.27 15.26
N GLY A 24 -4.13 1.93 14.00
CA GLY A 24 -5.18 2.13 13.01
C GLY A 24 -5.15 1.07 11.92
N VAL A 25 -6.29 0.92 11.26
CA VAL A 25 -6.44 0.12 10.06
C VAL A 25 -7.47 0.73 9.15
N ALA A 26 -7.15 0.81 7.87
CA ALA A 26 -8.11 1.21 6.83
C ALA A 26 -7.96 0.26 5.64
N GLY A 27 -9.03 0.05 4.90
CA GLY A 27 -8.96 -0.81 3.73
C GLY A 27 -10.27 -0.97 3.02
N THR A 28 -10.19 -1.69 1.89
CA THR A 28 -11.30 -2.02 1.02
C THR A 28 -11.38 -3.53 0.82
N ARG A 29 -12.56 -4.08 0.96
CA ARG A 29 -12.90 -5.44 0.54
C ARG A 29 -13.87 -5.39 -0.63
N LEU A 30 -13.42 -5.77 -1.81
CA LEU A 30 -14.31 -6.02 -2.93
C LEU A 30 -14.98 -7.39 -2.77
N THR A 31 -16.29 -7.44 -2.93
CA THR A 31 -17.10 -8.65 -2.87
C THR A 31 -17.64 -9.07 -4.22
N LEU A 32 -17.74 -8.13 -5.15
CA LEU A 32 -18.19 -8.35 -6.51
C LEU A 32 -17.41 -7.42 -7.46
N TYR A 33 -17.01 -7.95 -8.59
CA TYR A 33 -16.55 -7.17 -9.74
C TYR A 33 -16.83 -7.95 -11.01
N GLU A 34 -17.81 -7.49 -11.78
CA GLU A 34 -18.27 -8.15 -13.00
C GLU A 34 -18.24 -7.20 -14.18
N THR A 35 -17.82 -7.69 -15.31
CA THR A 35 -17.81 -6.95 -16.56
C THR A 35 -18.64 -7.65 -17.63
N GLN A 36 -19.21 -6.88 -18.53
CA GLN A 36 -19.90 -7.34 -19.72
C GLN A 36 -19.21 -6.70 -20.92
N SER A 37 -18.61 -7.51 -21.77
CA SER A 37 -17.82 -7.01 -22.92
C SER A 37 -18.72 -6.50 -24.05
N VAL A 38 -19.89 -7.09 -24.24
CA VAL A 38 -20.86 -6.75 -25.28
C VAL A 38 -22.26 -6.75 -24.68
N ALA A 39 -23.08 -5.78 -25.02
CA ALA A 39 -24.46 -5.70 -24.57
C ALA A 39 -25.23 -6.99 -24.93
N GLY A 40 -25.96 -7.54 -23.93
CA GLY A 40 -26.72 -8.80 -24.09
C GLY A 40 -25.93 -10.07 -23.80
N GLN A 41 -24.62 -10.01 -23.60
CA GLN A 41 -23.82 -11.15 -23.14
C GLN A 41 -23.87 -11.28 -21.62
N PRO A 42 -23.61 -12.45 -21.06
CA PRO A 42 -23.55 -12.61 -19.59
C PRO A 42 -22.41 -11.80 -18.98
N PHE A 43 -22.61 -11.35 -17.75
CA PHE A 43 -21.55 -10.75 -16.94
C PHE A 43 -20.52 -11.81 -16.53
N ILE A 44 -19.25 -11.45 -16.59
CA ILE A 44 -18.13 -12.30 -16.22
C ILE A 44 -17.53 -11.76 -14.92
N ASN A 45 -17.43 -12.61 -13.91
CA ASN A 45 -16.79 -12.25 -12.67
C ASN A 45 -15.28 -12.16 -12.85
N GLN A 46 -14.75 -10.97 -12.57
CA GLN A 46 -13.33 -10.63 -12.71
C GLN A 46 -12.63 -10.46 -11.35
N LEU A 47 -13.35 -10.65 -10.25
CA LEU A 47 -12.84 -10.41 -8.92
C LEU A 47 -11.65 -11.31 -8.58
N GLY A 48 -10.48 -10.69 -8.42
CA GLY A 48 -9.23 -11.39 -8.15
C GLY A 48 -8.57 -12.05 -9.36
N THR A 49 -9.05 -11.78 -10.59
CA THR A 49 -8.47 -12.33 -11.81
C THR A 49 -8.16 -11.27 -12.86
N GLY A 50 -9.05 -10.31 -13.06
CA GLY A 50 -8.88 -9.22 -14.02
C GLY A 50 -8.61 -9.65 -15.46
N GLN A 51 -9.07 -10.84 -15.89
CA GLN A 51 -8.84 -11.36 -17.23
C GLN A 51 -9.36 -10.38 -18.29
N GLY A 52 -8.49 -9.96 -19.20
CA GLY A 52 -8.84 -9.01 -20.27
C GLY A 52 -8.99 -7.56 -19.80
N LEU A 53 -8.71 -7.24 -18.56
CA LEU A 53 -8.70 -5.89 -18.00
C LEU A 53 -7.29 -5.31 -17.93
N SER A 54 -7.21 -3.98 -17.97
CA SER A 54 -5.96 -3.25 -17.73
C SER A 54 -5.59 -3.17 -16.26
N VAL A 55 -6.53 -3.49 -15.36
CA VAL A 55 -6.37 -3.48 -13.90
C VAL A 55 -6.89 -4.78 -13.32
N HIS A 56 -6.34 -5.18 -12.17
CA HIS A 56 -6.78 -6.38 -11.46
C HIS A 56 -7.62 -5.96 -10.25
N PRO A 57 -8.94 -6.26 -10.23
CA PRO A 57 -9.80 -5.97 -9.07
C PRO A 57 -9.44 -6.90 -7.91
N ILE A 58 -8.55 -6.43 -7.04
CA ILE A 58 -8.03 -7.20 -5.92
C ILE A 58 -9.07 -7.28 -4.79
N LYS A 59 -9.23 -8.47 -4.22
CA LYS A 59 -10.25 -8.73 -3.19
C LYS A 59 -10.06 -7.92 -1.91
N TRP A 60 -8.81 -7.73 -1.48
CA TRP A 60 -8.46 -7.00 -0.27
C TRP A 60 -7.27 -6.09 -0.50
N GLN A 61 -7.41 -4.85 -0.12
CA GLN A 61 -6.32 -3.91 0.06
C GLN A 61 -6.50 -3.21 1.40
N ALA A 62 -5.46 -3.16 2.21
CA ALA A 62 -5.53 -2.54 3.53
C ALA A 62 -4.21 -1.88 3.90
N ARG A 63 -4.27 -0.88 4.77
CA ARG A 63 -3.13 -0.27 5.43
C ARG A 63 -3.38 -0.27 6.93
N GLY A 64 -2.49 -0.92 7.68
CA GLY A 64 -2.45 -0.83 9.13
C GLY A 64 -1.34 0.13 9.56
N ASN A 65 -1.51 0.80 10.68
CA ASN A 65 -0.47 1.62 11.28
C ASN A 65 -0.41 1.43 12.79
N ILE A 66 0.78 1.61 13.32
CA ILE A 66 1.06 1.77 14.74
C ILE A 66 2.00 2.95 14.90
N GLY A 67 1.71 3.84 15.84
CA GLY A 67 2.50 5.03 16.07
C GLY A 67 2.62 5.36 17.55
N TRP A 68 3.63 6.16 17.87
CA TRP A 68 3.81 6.76 19.18
C TRP A 68 4.43 8.14 19.02
N SER A 69 3.95 9.11 19.78
CA SER A 69 4.47 10.48 19.75
C SER A 69 4.48 11.11 21.14
N ASN A 70 5.45 11.98 21.37
CA ASN A 70 5.52 12.88 22.51
C ASN A 70 5.95 14.29 22.05
N ASP A 71 6.35 15.14 22.99
CA ASP A 71 6.77 16.50 22.68
C ASP A 71 8.02 16.57 21.76
N ALA A 72 8.90 15.57 21.84
CA ALA A 72 10.18 15.54 21.14
C ALA A 72 10.18 14.61 19.92
N PHE A 73 9.48 13.48 20.00
CA PHE A 73 9.53 12.40 18.98
C PHE A 73 8.16 12.09 18.42
N ASP A 74 8.14 11.69 17.17
CA ASP A 74 7.06 10.95 16.54
C ASP A 74 7.65 9.77 15.77
N VAL A 75 7.07 8.59 15.96
CA VAL A 75 7.47 7.35 15.30
C VAL A 75 6.22 6.64 14.82
N GLU A 76 6.21 6.22 13.57
CA GLU A 76 5.08 5.51 12.99
C GLU A 76 5.55 4.40 12.04
N ALA A 77 4.90 3.25 12.10
CA ALA A 77 5.10 2.17 11.16
C ALA A 77 3.79 1.84 10.45
N TYR A 78 3.87 1.59 9.15
CA TYR A 78 2.75 1.26 8.28
C TYR A 78 2.96 -0.09 7.63
N LEU A 79 1.96 -0.96 7.69
CA LEU A 79 1.89 -2.19 6.93
C LEU A 79 0.92 -1.98 5.77
N ASN A 80 1.39 -2.03 4.54
CA ASN A 80 0.54 -2.01 3.35
C ASN A 80 0.25 -3.45 2.91
N TYR A 81 -1.00 -3.79 2.68
CA TYR A 81 -1.41 -5.13 2.32
C TYR A 81 -2.17 -5.15 1.01
N THR A 82 -1.63 -5.87 0.04
CA THR A 82 -2.29 -6.22 -1.22
C THR A 82 -2.50 -7.72 -1.27
N HIS A 83 -3.75 -8.17 -1.37
CA HIS A 83 -4.10 -9.58 -1.36
C HIS A 83 -3.60 -10.31 -2.61
N LYS A 84 -3.34 -11.60 -2.48
CA LYS A 84 -3.03 -12.48 -3.61
C LYS A 84 -4.16 -12.51 -4.65
N TYR A 85 -3.80 -12.65 -5.92
CA TYR A 85 -4.73 -12.69 -7.04
C TYR A 85 -4.21 -13.59 -8.16
N LEU A 86 -4.98 -13.75 -9.23
CA LEU A 86 -4.57 -14.49 -10.41
C LEU A 86 -4.31 -13.51 -11.56
N TYR A 87 -3.19 -13.66 -12.22
CA TYR A 87 -2.82 -12.92 -13.42
C TYR A 87 -3.01 -13.83 -14.62
N PHE A 88 -3.70 -13.37 -15.65
CA PHE A 88 -3.95 -14.13 -16.87
C PHE A 88 -2.93 -13.75 -17.96
N SER A 89 -2.06 -14.70 -18.33
CA SER A 89 -1.17 -14.57 -19.47
C SER A 89 -0.98 -15.94 -20.13
N ASP A 90 -0.59 -15.95 -21.41
CA ASP A 90 -0.33 -17.17 -22.20
C ASP A 90 -1.49 -18.19 -22.13
N ASN A 91 -2.73 -17.69 -22.08
CA ASN A 91 -3.96 -18.48 -21.92
C ASN A 91 -4.04 -19.30 -20.59
N VAL A 92 -3.27 -18.93 -19.57
CA VAL A 92 -3.20 -19.57 -18.27
C VAL A 92 -3.30 -18.54 -17.14
N PHE A 93 -3.94 -18.93 -16.04
CA PHE A 93 -3.92 -18.14 -14.81
C PHE A 93 -2.69 -18.46 -13.98
N HIS A 94 -1.93 -17.44 -13.64
CA HIS A 94 -0.76 -17.51 -12.78
C HIS A 94 -1.08 -16.89 -11.42
N ALA A 95 -0.73 -17.59 -10.34
CA ALA A 95 -0.93 -17.09 -8.99
C ALA A 95 0.11 -16.01 -8.66
N VAL A 96 -0.37 -14.85 -8.23
CA VAL A 96 0.43 -13.75 -7.70
C VAL A 96 0.27 -13.72 -6.19
N ARG A 97 1.38 -13.80 -5.47
CA ARG A 97 1.36 -13.77 -3.99
C ARG A 97 0.95 -12.41 -3.45
N ALA A 98 0.55 -12.37 -2.20
CA ALA A 98 0.29 -11.11 -1.50
C ALA A 98 1.58 -10.26 -1.39
N TYR A 99 1.41 -8.95 -1.37
CA TYR A 99 2.49 -7.98 -1.21
C TYR A 99 2.26 -7.15 0.05
N THR A 100 3.28 -7.07 0.92
CA THR A 100 3.14 -6.52 2.27
C THR A 100 4.34 -5.67 2.69
N PRO A 101 4.69 -4.60 1.95
CA PRO A 101 5.78 -3.73 2.35
C PRO A 101 5.45 -2.98 3.65
N ILE A 102 6.49 -2.73 4.46
CA ILE A 102 6.41 -1.95 5.69
C ILE A 102 7.21 -0.68 5.51
N ASP A 103 6.57 0.45 5.84
CA ASP A 103 7.17 1.77 5.84
C ASP A 103 7.33 2.25 7.28
N VAL A 104 8.37 3.04 7.55
CA VAL A 104 8.64 3.60 8.88
C VAL A 104 8.92 5.09 8.75
N HIS A 105 8.31 5.86 9.63
CA HIS A 105 8.56 7.28 9.82
C HIS A 105 9.12 7.54 11.22
N VAL A 106 10.13 8.39 11.32
CA VAL A 106 10.68 8.91 12.57
C VAL A 106 10.88 10.41 12.45
N GLY A 107 10.26 11.18 13.34
CA GLY A 107 10.46 12.61 13.48
C GLY A 107 11.11 12.95 14.81
N TYR A 108 12.02 13.91 14.82
CA TYR A 108 12.65 14.45 16.01
C TYR A 108 12.63 15.97 16.01
N LYS A 109 11.93 16.56 16.95
CA LYS A 109 11.92 18.00 17.18
C LYS A 109 13.19 18.41 17.92
N LEU A 110 13.96 19.25 17.28
CA LEU A 110 15.23 19.72 17.83
C LEU A 110 14.97 20.69 18.99
N PRO A 111 15.68 20.52 20.14
CA PRO A 111 15.48 21.36 21.32
C PRO A 111 16.19 22.71 21.18
N PHE A 112 16.04 23.35 20.01
CA PHE A 112 16.64 24.67 19.76
C PHE A 112 15.70 25.79 20.20
N GLU A 113 16.30 26.85 20.72
CA GLU A 113 15.61 28.09 21.08
C GLU A 113 15.87 29.22 20.06
N GLY A 114 15.14 30.31 20.18
CA GLY A 114 15.31 31.47 19.35
C GLY A 114 14.99 31.22 17.87
N MET A 115 15.88 31.66 16.99
CA MET A 115 15.67 31.60 15.52
C MET A 115 15.57 30.14 15.00
N MET A 116 16.11 29.17 15.70
CA MET A 116 16.05 27.74 15.32
C MET A 116 14.96 26.96 16.05
N SER A 117 14.13 27.61 16.86
CA SER A 117 12.97 27.01 17.50
C SER A 117 12.00 26.44 16.44
N GLY A 118 11.34 25.32 16.74
CA GLY A 118 10.40 24.66 15.82
C GLY A 118 11.05 23.88 14.66
N SER A 119 12.36 23.64 14.74
CA SER A 119 13.06 22.80 13.77
C SER A 119 12.83 21.31 14.07
N GLN A 120 12.61 20.51 13.04
CA GLN A 120 12.42 19.07 13.10
C GLN A 120 13.25 18.38 12.02
N VAL A 121 13.82 17.23 12.35
CA VAL A 121 14.43 16.32 11.38
C VAL A 121 13.54 15.10 11.25
N THR A 122 13.32 14.63 10.02
CA THR A 122 12.56 13.42 9.72
C THR A 122 13.41 12.41 8.99
N LEU A 123 13.13 11.15 9.24
CA LEU A 123 13.64 9.99 8.51
C LEU A 123 12.45 9.14 8.10
N ASP A 124 12.27 8.99 6.79
CA ASP A 124 11.26 8.13 6.19
C ASP A 124 11.96 6.97 5.48
N VAL A 125 11.53 5.76 5.75
CA VAL A 125 12.04 4.56 5.10
C VAL A 125 10.86 3.79 4.53
N ASP A 126 10.66 3.91 3.22
CA ASP A 126 9.67 3.12 2.50
C ASP A 126 10.24 1.73 2.24
N ASN A 127 9.38 0.71 2.41
CA ASN A 127 9.75 -0.70 2.20
C ASN A 127 11.04 -1.10 2.95
N ILE A 128 11.02 -0.95 4.29
CA ILE A 128 12.22 -1.12 5.15
C ILE A 128 12.94 -2.46 4.96
N PHE A 129 12.20 -3.52 4.61
CA PHE A 129 12.76 -4.86 4.37
C PHE A 129 13.19 -5.10 2.94
N ASP A 130 13.11 -4.09 2.06
CA ASP A 130 13.49 -4.19 0.64
C ASP A 130 12.77 -5.34 -0.07
N GLN A 131 11.47 -5.50 0.23
CA GLN A 131 10.66 -6.57 -0.33
C GLN A 131 10.45 -6.36 -1.83
N ASP A 132 10.88 -7.32 -2.64
CA ASP A 132 10.61 -7.32 -4.08
C ASP A 132 9.11 -7.46 -4.37
N PRO A 133 8.62 -6.79 -5.44
CA PRO A 133 7.30 -7.04 -5.97
C PRO A 133 7.08 -8.53 -6.26
N PRO A 134 5.85 -9.04 -6.05
CA PRO A 134 5.54 -10.40 -6.47
C PRO A 134 5.79 -10.59 -7.97
N TYR A 135 6.47 -11.67 -8.32
CA TYR A 135 6.70 -12.01 -9.73
C TYR A 135 5.36 -12.24 -10.44
N VAL A 136 5.21 -11.63 -11.60
CA VAL A 136 4.10 -11.82 -12.52
C VAL A 136 4.65 -12.19 -13.89
N ASN A 137 4.22 -13.32 -14.44
CA ASN A 137 4.55 -13.67 -15.81
C ASN A 137 3.74 -12.79 -16.77
N THR A 138 4.37 -11.74 -17.27
CA THR A 138 3.76 -10.81 -18.22
C THR A 138 3.97 -11.24 -19.69
N GLY A 139 4.30 -12.49 -19.93
CA GLY A 139 4.82 -13.17 -21.11
C GLY A 139 4.27 -12.85 -22.51
N VAL A 140 3.40 -11.85 -22.67
CA VAL A 140 2.95 -11.43 -24.01
C VAL A 140 3.69 -10.17 -24.43
N ALA A 141 4.49 -10.31 -25.48
CA ALA A 141 5.10 -9.18 -26.19
C ALA A 141 4.05 -8.07 -26.45
N GLY A 142 4.29 -6.88 -25.91
CA GLY A 142 3.49 -5.70 -26.15
C GLY A 142 2.64 -5.18 -24.97
N ARG A 143 2.45 -5.95 -23.90
CA ARG A 143 1.78 -5.48 -22.68
C ARG A 143 2.66 -5.78 -21.46
N ASN A 144 3.33 -4.77 -20.91
CA ASN A 144 4.24 -4.88 -19.76
C ASN A 144 5.35 -5.95 -19.96
N ALA A 145 5.72 -6.25 -21.19
CA ALA A 145 6.73 -7.24 -21.51
C ALA A 145 8.06 -6.86 -20.85
N GLY A 146 8.58 -7.72 -19.98
CA GLY A 146 9.87 -7.57 -19.34
C GLY A 146 9.85 -7.00 -17.92
N ASN A 147 8.71 -6.53 -17.37
CA ASN A 147 8.69 -5.96 -16.02
C ASN A 147 8.75 -7.04 -14.92
N GLY A 148 8.19 -8.24 -15.15
CA GLY A 148 8.16 -9.32 -14.17
C GLY A 148 7.29 -9.04 -12.93
N PHE A 149 6.52 -7.96 -12.93
CA PHE A 149 5.60 -7.57 -11.85
C PHE A 149 4.42 -6.77 -12.40
N ASP A 150 3.36 -6.65 -11.59
CA ASP A 150 2.16 -5.85 -11.91
C ASP A 150 2.33 -4.44 -11.35
N VAL A 151 2.53 -3.47 -12.23
CA VAL A 151 2.74 -2.05 -11.91
C VAL A 151 1.55 -1.39 -11.21
N ASN A 152 0.34 -1.98 -11.33
CA ASN A 152 -0.86 -1.45 -10.68
C ASN A 152 -1.02 -1.94 -9.23
N SER A 153 -0.25 -2.96 -8.84
CA SER A 153 -0.43 -3.65 -7.56
C SER A 153 0.81 -3.63 -6.67
N ALA A 154 1.98 -3.26 -7.20
CA ALA A 154 3.23 -3.24 -6.46
C ALA A 154 4.19 -2.16 -6.97
N ASN A 155 4.96 -1.56 -6.05
CA ASN A 155 5.99 -0.59 -6.37
C ASN A 155 7.34 -1.30 -6.55
N PRO A 156 8.02 -1.14 -7.69
CA PRO A 156 9.29 -1.81 -7.98
C PRO A 156 10.54 -1.08 -7.45
N ILE A 157 10.39 0.11 -6.87
CA ILE A 157 11.54 0.95 -6.51
C ILE A 157 12.39 0.31 -5.40
N GLY A 158 11.83 -0.66 -4.63
CA GLY A 158 12.51 -1.23 -3.49
C GLY A 158 12.51 -0.29 -2.29
N ARG A 159 13.55 -0.39 -1.45
CA ARG A 159 13.68 0.48 -0.28
C ARG A 159 14.13 1.87 -0.67
N VAL A 160 13.41 2.88 -0.19
CA VAL A 160 13.75 4.29 -0.32
C VAL A 160 13.97 4.90 1.06
N ILE A 161 15.05 5.65 1.22
CA ILE A 161 15.37 6.37 2.46
C ILE A 161 15.35 7.87 2.15
N THR A 162 14.52 8.59 2.88
CA THR A 162 14.39 10.05 2.75
C THR A 162 14.71 10.70 4.08
N VAL A 163 15.56 11.73 4.06
CA VAL A 163 15.84 12.58 5.21
C VAL A 163 15.29 13.96 4.93
N GLY A 164 14.47 14.47 5.84
CA GLY A 164 13.87 15.80 5.75
C GLY A 164 14.32 16.69 6.89
N VAL A 165 14.35 17.99 6.62
CA VAL A 165 14.48 19.03 7.63
C VAL A 165 13.32 19.99 7.45
N HIS A 166 12.54 20.18 8.49
CA HIS A 166 11.38 21.07 8.50
C HIS A 166 11.53 22.12 9.57
N LYS A 167 11.05 23.34 9.28
CA LYS A 167 11.03 24.44 10.23
C LYS A 167 9.67 25.13 10.20
N THR A 168 9.08 25.32 11.39
CA THR A 168 7.89 26.17 11.59
C THR A 168 8.32 27.52 12.14
N PHE A 169 7.81 28.60 11.54
CA PHE A 169 8.10 29.99 11.95
C PHE A 169 6.96 30.53 12.80
#